data_310913eda25fc5536de358d7723c4c72
#
_entry.id   310913eda25fc5536de358d7723c4c72
#
_cell.length_a   1.000
_cell.length_b   1.000
_cell.length_c   1.000
_cell.angle_alpha   90.00
_cell.angle_beta   90.00
_cell.angle_gamma   90.00
#
_symmetry.space_group_name_H-M   'P 1'
#
loop_
_entity.id
_entity.type
_entity.pdbx_description
1 polymer ?
#
loop_
_entity_poly.entity_id
_entity_poly.type
_entity_poly.pdbx_seq_one_letter_code
_entity_poly.pdbx_strand_id
1 'polypeptide(L)'
;MMKGMKRITVNWHLEKDCNYKCKFCYAHFSHINTNLNIDQGFSLIDEIKKNDIYKINFAGGEPLLNKNVGEFIKYSKQQGLKTSIITNGSRMTKKWLTKYGRNLDQIGISCDSLDNITNTKIGRGFGNHVEITERLLSRINLMNENDGLNIQTKLNTVVLRNNHMEDWNDFIIRNNVRRWKVFKILKIVGENDHVYDGLSINDKQFYNFIDRHRLLNDKGILVKEDNEDMSNSYIMITPDGKFYQNSNNQYIYSESILDVGFKNAIKQTGFDYETYEKRGGDYSL
;
A
#
# COMPACT_ATOMS: atom_id res chain seq x y z
N MET A 1 1.81 17.07 23.81
CA MET A 1 0.46 16.48 23.67
C MET A 1 0.02 16.67 22.24
N MET A 2 -0.01 15.60 21.45
CA MET A 2 -0.56 15.64 20.08
C MET A 2 -2.08 15.62 20.18
N LYS A 3 -2.68 16.80 20.37
CA LYS A 3 -4.13 16.98 20.42
C LYS A 3 -4.65 16.89 18.98
N GLY A 4 -5.33 15.82 18.62
CA GLY A 4 -6.09 15.75 17.38
C GLY A 4 -5.60 14.74 16.33
N MET A 5 -4.71 13.80 16.64
CA MET A 5 -4.31 12.76 15.67
C MET A 5 -5.46 11.77 15.43
N LYS A 6 -6.43 12.22 14.63
CA LYS A 6 -7.58 11.42 14.21
C LYS A 6 -7.17 10.59 12.98
N ARG A 7 -7.17 9.25 13.10
CA ARG A 7 -7.11 8.27 12.01
C ARG A 7 -5.76 8.09 11.32
N ILE A 8 -4.66 8.13 12.08
CA ILE A 8 -3.35 7.83 11.51
C ILE A 8 -3.28 6.36 11.06
N THR A 9 -2.76 6.17 9.86
CA THR A 9 -2.47 4.86 9.28
C THR A 9 -0.97 4.60 9.33
N VAL A 10 -0.58 3.46 9.89
CA VAL A 10 0.76 2.90 9.77
C VAL A 10 0.79 1.86 8.65
N ASN A 11 1.82 1.91 7.80
CA ASN A 11 2.05 0.93 6.74
C ASN A 11 3.19 0.02 7.17
N TRP A 12 2.88 -1.21 7.56
CA TRP A 12 3.89 -2.17 7.94
C TRP A 12 4.22 -3.08 6.76
N HIS A 13 5.44 -2.93 6.24
CA HIS A 13 6.03 -3.79 5.21
C HIS A 13 6.58 -5.06 5.86
N LEU A 14 5.69 -5.95 6.31
CA LEU A 14 6.03 -7.11 7.16
C LEU A 14 6.82 -8.21 6.44
N GLU A 15 6.94 -8.14 5.11
CA GLU A 15 7.61 -9.13 4.28
C GLU A 15 8.51 -8.43 3.27
N LYS A 16 9.78 -8.83 3.22
CA LYS A 16 10.73 -8.28 2.25
C LYS A 16 10.62 -8.94 0.87
N ASP A 17 10.26 -10.22 0.84
CA ASP A 17 10.21 -10.98 -0.40
C ASP A 17 8.93 -10.70 -1.19
N CYS A 18 9.07 -10.71 -2.52
CA CYS A 18 7.95 -10.59 -3.45
C CYS A 18 8.08 -11.61 -4.56
N ASN A 19 6.96 -12.20 -4.94
CA ASN A 19 6.90 -13.11 -6.08
C ASN A 19 6.78 -12.37 -7.44
N TYR A 20 6.64 -11.03 -7.45
CA TYR A 20 6.75 -10.18 -8.63
C TYR A 20 8.07 -9.40 -8.61
N LYS A 21 8.48 -8.89 -9.78
CA LYS A 21 9.74 -8.16 -9.96
C LYS A 21 9.48 -6.82 -10.65
N CYS A 22 8.57 -6.02 -10.07
CA CYS A 22 8.23 -4.71 -10.60
C CYS A 22 9.45 -3.80 -10.64
N LYS A 23 9.83 -3.33 -11.83
CA LYS A 23 11.06 -2.55 -12.05
C LYS A 23 11.05 -1.21 -11.31
N PHE A 24 9.87 -0.63 -11.12
CA PHE A 24 9.66 0.65 -10.44
C PHE A 24 9.44 0.52 -8.93
N CYS A 25 9.55 -0.68 -8.37
CA CYS A 25 9.30 -0.91 -6.96
C CYS A 25 10.24 -0.07 -6.09
N TYR A 26 9.68 0.63 -5.11
CA TYR A 26 10.41 1.45 -4.16
C TYR A 26 10.80 0.69 -2.89
N ALA A 27 10.34 -0.55 -2.72
CA ALA A 27 10.45 -1.32 -1.49
C ALA A 27 11.01 -2.72 -1.73
N HIS A 28 12.24 -2.80 -2.28
CA HIS A 28 12.95 -4.07 -2.43
C HIS A 28 13.59 -4.52 -1.11
N PHE A 29 13.98 -3.57 -0.23
CA PHE A 29 14.61 -3.85 1.06
C PHE A 29 15.83 -4.77 0.96
N SER A 30 16.65 -4.61 -0.07
CA SER A 30 17.78 -5.50 -0.37
C SER A 30 18.82 -5.59 0.78
N HIS A 31 18.90 -4.55 1.61
CA HIS A 31 19.77 -4.47 2.78
C HIS A 31 19.17 -5.07 4.06
N ILE A 32 17.86 -5.43 4.05
CA ILE A 32 17.19 -6.05 5.19
C ILE A 32 17.25 -7.57 5.05
N ASN A 33 17.78 -8.25 6.05
CA ASN A 33 18.02 -9.69 5.99
C ASN A 33 16.94 -10.54 6.68
N THR A 34 16.13 -9.93 7.57
CA THR A 34 15.17 -10.63 8.42
C THR A 34 13.81 -9.92 8.44
N ASN A 35 12.76 -10.71 8.62
CA ASN A 35 11.44 -10.22 9.02
C ASN A 35 11.29 -10.42 10.54
N LEU A 36 10.43 -9.64 11.18
CA LEU A 36 10.04 -9.90 12.56
C LEU A 36 9.39 -11.31 12.66
N ASN A 37 9.70 -12.02 13.72
CA ASN A 37 9.01 -13.27 14.04
C ASN A 37 7.59 -13.00 14.57
N ILE A 38 6.82 -14.06 14.85
CA ILE A 38 5.40 -13.91 15.23
C ILE A 38 5.22 -13.15 16.54
N ASP A 39 6.03 -13.41 17.56
CA ASP A 39 5.94 -12.76 18.87
C ASP A 39 6.35 -11.28 18.80
N GLN A 40 7.42 -10.98 18.06
CA GLN A 40 7.84 -9.63 17.77
C GLN A 40 6.77 -8.86 16.98
N GLY A 41 6.10 -9.50 16.03
CA GLY A 41 5.00 -8.90 15.28
C GLY A 41 3.81 -8.55 16.16
N PHE A 42 3.42 -9.40 17.10
CA PHE A 42 2.38 -9.08 18.09
C PHE A 42 2.82 -7.93 19.01
N SER A 43 4.06 -7.95 19.50
CA SER A 43 4.60 -6.85 20.30
C SER A 43 4.61 -5.52 19.57
N LEU A 44 4.92 -5.53 18.26
CA LEU A 44 4.85 -4.33 17.41
C LEU A 44 3.41 -3.81 17.28
N ILE A 45 2.42 -4.70 17.10
CA ILE A 45 1.00 -4.32 17.02
C ILE A 45 0.55 -3.69 18.33
N ASP A 46 0.96 -4.24 19.48
CA ASP A 46 0.67 -3.68 20.80
C ASP A 46 1.28 -2.28 20.97
N GLU A 47 2.53 -2.10 20.53
CA GLU A 47 3.20 -0.81 20.56
C GLU A 47 2.52 0.22 19.66
N ILE A 48 2.07 -0.19 18.46
CA ILE A 48 1.26 0.64 17.55
C ILE A 48 -0.05 1.06 18.23
N LYS A 49 -0.76 0.12 18.87
CA LYS A 49 -2.03 0.39 19.54
C LYS A 49 -1.88 1.36 20.71
N LYS A 50 -0.84 1.24 21.54
CA LYS A 50 -0.54 2.15 22.67
C LYS A 50 -0.33 3.61 22.23
N ASN A 51 -0.03 3.84 20.95
CA ASN A 51 0.22 5.16 20.39
C ASN A 51 -0.98 5.74 19.61
N ASP A 52 -2.20 5.28 19.91
CA ASP A 52 -3.47 5.79 19.37
C ASP A 52 -3.56 5.74 17.83
N ILE A 53 -2.86 4.80 17.21
CA ILE A 53 -2.96 4.56 15.77
C ILE A 53 -4.34 4.00 15.44
N TYR A 54 -4.96 4.57 14.42
CA TYR A 54 -6.29 4.17 13.96
C TYR A 54 -6.26 2.90 13.11
N LYS A 55 -5.25 2.76 12.23
CA LYS A 55 -5.22 1.70 11.23
C LYS A 55 -3.81 1.15 11.00
N ILE A 56 -3.72 -0.17 10.84
CA ILE A 56 -2.55 -0.83 10.25
C ILE A 56 -2.88 -1.25 8.81
N ASN A 57 -2.00 -0.87 7.89
CA ASN A 57 -1.99 -1.33 6.53
C ASN A 57 -0.83 -2.31 6.34
N PHE A 58 -1.14 -3.58 6.18
CA PHE A 58 -0.16 -4.64 5.95
C PHE A 58 0.31 -4.59 4.49
N ALA A 59 1.59 -4.39 4.30
CA ALA A 59 2.25 -4.30 3.01
C ALA A 59 3.56 -5.10 3.04
N GLY A 60 4.43 -4.91 2.06
CA GLY A 60 5.75 -5.54 2.03
C GLY A 60 6.27 -5.59 0.61
N GLY A 61 7.05 -6.61 0.31
CA GLY A 61 7.17 -7.13 -1.03
C GLY A 61 5.80 -7.70 -1.45
N GLU A 62 5.49 -8.94 -1.07
CA GLU A 62 4.11 -9.45 -1.12
C GLU A 62 3.73 -9.99 0.26
N PRO A 63 2.80 -9.34 0.98
CA PRO A 63 2.48 -9.71 2.36
C PRO A 63 1.92 -11.13 2.50
N LEU A 64 1.29 -11.67 1.46
CA LEU A 64 0.75 -13.04 1.47
C LEU A 64 1.82 -14.14 1.31
N LEU A 65 3.10 -13.79 1.17
CA LEU A 65 4.21 -14.73 1.31
C LEU A 65 4.55 -14.96 2.80
N ASN A 66 4.24 -13.99 3.67
CA ASN A 66 4.42 -14.15 5.10
C ASN A 66 3.32 -15.04 5.67
N LYS A 67 3.71 -16.20 6.23
CA LYS A 67 2.78 -17.19 6.79
C LYS A 67 1.95 -16.67 7.97
N ASN A 68 2.41 -15.64 8.64
CA ASN A 68 1.79 -15.07 9.85
C ASN A 68 0.86 -13.88 9.56
N VAL A 69 0.81 -13.35 8.31
CA VAL A 69 0.05 -12.13 8.00
C VAL A 69 -1.42 -12.22 8.40
N GLY A 70 -2.05 -13.37 8.21
CA GLY A 70 -3.46 -13.57 8.61
C GLY A 70 -3.67 -13.49 10.12
N GLU A 71 -2.74 -14.01 10.91
CA GLU A 71 -2.80 -13.93 12.37
C GLU A 71 -2.52 -12.50 12.86
N PHE A 72 -1.60 -11.77 12.24
CA PHE A 72 -1.37 -10.35 12.55
C PHE A 72 -2.60 -9.49 12.25
N ILE A 73 -3.27 -9.70 11.11
CA ILE A 73 -4.53 -9.02 10.76
C ILE A 73 -5.60 -9.31 11.80
N LYS A 74 -5.80 -10.60 12.17
CA LYS A 74 -6.77 -11.00 13.17
C LYS A 74 -6.48 -10.36 14.53
N TYR A 75 -5.23 -10.42 14.98
CA TYR A 75 -4.81 -9.81 16.25
C TYR A 75 -5.02 -8.29 16.26
N SER A 76 -4.61 -7.59 15.20
CA SER A 76 -4.83 -6.15 15.08
C SER A 76 -6.31 -5.77 15.16
N LYS A 77 -7.18 -6.57 14.52
CA LYS A 77 -8.64 -6.38 14.60
C LYS A 77 -9.17 -6.58 16.02
N GLN A 78 -8.67 -7.58 16.74
CA GLN A 78 -9.01 -7.84 18.15
C GLN A 78 -8.56 -6.70 19.07
N GLN A 79 -7.45 -6.04 18.76
CA GLN A 79 -6.99 -4.83 19.47
C GLN A 79 -7.82 -3.57 19.11
N GLY A 80 -8.84 -3.69 18.25
CA GLY A 80 -9.71 -2.58 17.85
C GLY A 80 -9.11 -1.66 16.79
N LEU A 81 -8.05 -2.08 16.11
CA LEU A 81 -7.48 -1.35 14.99
C LEU A 81 -8.29 -1.60 13.72
N LYS A 82 -8.38 -0.60 12.85
CA LYS A 82 -8.76 -0.84 11.46
C LYS A 82 -7.62 -1.55 10.74
N THR A 83 -7.96 -2.47 9.85
CA THR A 83 -7.00 -3.33 9.18
C THR A 83 -7.15 -3.26 7.67
N SER A 84 -6.04 -3.18 6.98
CA SER A 84 -6.01 -3.28 5.51
C SER A 84 -4.76 -4.03 5.05
N ILE A 85 -4.83 -4.56 3.84
CA ILE A 85 -3.69 -5.22 3.19
C ILE A 85 -3.52 -4.66 1.78
N ILE A 86 -2.25 -4.44 1.36
CA ILE A 86 -1.90 -4.12 -0.03
C ILE A 86 -1.20 -5.33 -0.61
N THR A 87 -1.74 -5.87 -1.69
CA THR A 87 -1.25 -7.10 -2.30
C THR A 87 -1.24 -7.00 -3.83
N ASN A 88 -0.40 -7.79 -4.48
CA ASN A 88 -0.49 -8.01 -5.92
C ASN A 88 -1.62 -8.98 -6.31
N GLY A 89 -2.34 -9.53 -5.34
CA GLY A 89 -3.52 -10.39 -5.51
C GLY A 89 -3.23 -11.83 -5.89
N SER A 90 -2.03 -12.17 -6.34
CA SER A 90 -1.72 -13.49 -6.89
C SER A 90 -1.86 -14.65 -5.88
N ARG A 91 -1.71 -14.35 -4.59
CA ARG A 91 -1.79 -15.32 -3.49
C ARG A 91 -3.09 -15.23 -2.68
N MET A 92 -3.98 -14.27 -2.97
CA MET A 92 -5.23 -14.09 -2.24
C MET A 92 -6.32 -15.06 -2.71
N THR A 93 -6.30 -16.27 -2.16
CA THR A 93 -7.25 -17.34 -2.50
C THR A 93 -8.61 -17.17 -1.80
N LYS A 94 -9.66 -17.82 -2.32
CA LYS A 94 -10.98 -17.89 -1.64
C LYS A 94 -10.83 -18.45 -0.23
N LYS A 95 -10.04 -19.53 -0.04
CA LYS A 95 -9.78 -20.17 1.26
C LYS A 95 -9.18 -19.18 2.26
N TRP A 96 -8.22 -18.36 1.82
CA TRP A 96 -7.59 -17.34 2.66
C TRP A 96 -8.59 -16.25 3.08
N LEU A 97 -9.38 -15.74 2.12
CA LEU A 97 -10.42 -14.75 2.39
C LEU A 97 -11.52 -15.29 3.31
N THR A 98 -11.95 -16.53 3.14
CA THR A 98 -12.91 -17.18 4.05
C THR A 98 -12.39 -17.22 5.48
N LYS A 99 -11.08 -17.50 5.67
CA LYS A 99 -10.47 -17.59 7.01
C LYS A 99 -10.27 -16.21 7.65
N TYR A 100 -9.79 -15.22 6.90
CA TYR A 100 -9.31 -13.96 7.47
C TYR A 100 -10.11 -12.71 7.02
N GLY A 101 -10.95 -12.81 5.99
CA GLY A 101 -11.65 -11.67 5.38
C GLY A 101 -12.48 -10.85 6.37
N ARG A 102 -13.13 -11.50 7.36
CA ARG A 102 -13.90 -10.81 8.41
C ARG A 102 -13.06 -9.88 9.30
N ASN A 103 -11.74 -10.05 9.28
CA ASN A 103 -10.82 -9.20 10.03
C ASN A 103 -10.22 -8.08 9.18
N LEU A 104 -10.64 -7.93 7.91
CA LEU A 104 -10.18 -6.86 7.01
C LEU A 104 -11.27 -5.82 6.79
N ASP A 105 -10.91 -4.55 6.94
CA ASP A 105 -11.77 -3.42 6.57
C ASP A 105 -11.52 -3.01 5.10
N GLN A 106 -10.30 -3.20 4.58
CA GLN A 106 -9.97 -2.82 3.20
C GLN A 106 -8.93 -3.77 2.59
N ILE A 107 -9.10 -4.05 1.31
CA ILE A 107 -8.10 -4.72 0.47
C ILE A 107 -7.70 -3.78 -0.66
N GLY A 108 -6.41 -3.44 -0.72
CA GLY A 108 -5.81 -2.73 -1.83
C GLY A 108 -5.11 -3.71 -2.76
N ILE A 109 -5.44 -3.63 -4.04
CA ILE A 109 -4.83 -4.46 -5.09
C ILE A 109 -3.92 -3.56 -5.91
N SER A 110 -2.70 -4.02 -6.17
CA SER A 110 -1.75 -3.29 -7.03
C SER A 110 -1.91 -3.74 -8.47
N CYS A 111 -2.37 -2.83 -9.34
CA CYS A 111 -2.46 -3.05 -10.78
C CYS A 111 -2.07 -1.78 -11.51
N ASP A 112 -1.08 -1.86 -12.41
CA ASP A 112 -0.50 -0.67 -13.03
C ASP A 112 -0.89 -0.49 -14.49
N SER A 113 -1.41 -1.52 -15.15
CA SER A 113 -1.87 -1.46 -16.54
C SER A 113 -3.07 -2.38 -16.77
N LEU A 114 -3.95 -2.00 -17.69
CA LEU A 114 -5.05 -2.84 -18.21
C LEU A 114 -4.58 -3.72 -19.37
N ASP A 115 -3.30 -3.66 -19.73
CA ASP A 115 -2.66 -4.49 -20.73
C ASP A 115 -1.64 -5.45 -20.06
N ASN A 116 -1.84 -6.75 -20.22
CA ASN A 116 -0.96 -7.76 -19.65
C ASN A 116 0.47 -7.75 -20.23
N ILE A 117 0.64 -7.31 -21.48
CA ILE A 117 1.95 -7.14 -22.10
C ILE A 117 2.72 -6.04 -21.37
N THR A 118 2.07 -4.91 -21.15
CA THR A 118 2.62 -3.79 -20.38
C THR A 118 2.95 -4.20 -18.95
N ASN A 119 2.02 -4.90 -18.24
CA ASN A 119 2.28 -5.41 -16.90
C ASN A 119 3.52 -6.31 -16.87
N THR A 120 3.64 -7.25 -17.80
CA THR A 120 4.81 -8.14 -17.91
C THR A 120 6.10 -7.35 -18.15
N LYS A 121 6.06 -6.38 -19.07
CA LYS A 121 7.20 -5.53 -19.41
C LYS A 121 7.74 -4.73 -18.22
N ILE A 122 6.86 -4.23 -17.37
CA ILE A 122 7.22 -3.49 -16.15
C ILE A 122 7.47 -4.41 -14.94
N GLY A 123 7.33 -5.74 -15.08
CA GLY A 123 7.56 -6.74 -14.03
C GLY A 123 6.37 -6.96 -13.09
N ARG A 124 5.18 -6.46 -13.43
CA ARG A 124 3.93 -6.65 -12.70
C ARG A 124 3.23 -7.93 -13.17
N GLY A 125 3.68 -9.09 -12.69
CA GLY A 125 3.07 -10.39 -12.99
C GLY A 125 3.67 -11.11 -14.20
N PHE A 126 2.95 -12.13 -14.66
CA PHE A 126 3.43 -13.12 -15.63
C PHE A 126 2.44 -13.30 -16.80
N GLY A 127 1.83 -12.21 -17.28
CA GLY A 127 0.99 -12.21 -18.47
C GLY A 127 -0.52 -12.38 -18.23
N ASN A 128 -0.98 -12.39 -16.97
CA ASN A 128 -2.41 -12.55 -16.62
C ASN A 128 -2.81 -11.70 -15.39
N HIS A 129 -2.12 -10.58 -15.18
CA HIS A 129 -2.32 -9.80 -13.96
C HIS A 129 -3.65 -9.05 -13.93
N VAL A 130 -4.17 -8.66 -15.09
CA VAL A 130 -5.47 -8.01 -15.22
C VAL A 130 -6.58 -8.97 -14.76
N GLU A 131 -6.56 -10.22 -15.24
CA GLU A 131 -7.54 -11.25 -14.87
C GLU A 131 -7.43 -11.65 -13.38
N ILE A 132 -6.22 -11.66 -12.82
CA ILE A 132 -6.02 -11.88 -11.37
C ILE A 132 -6.71 -10.76 -10.60
N THR A 133 -6.51 -9.51 -11.01
CA THR A 133 -7.10 -8.32 -10.38
C THR A 133 -8.64 -8.36 -10.46
N GLU A 134 -9.20 -8.55 -11.65
CA GLU A 134 -10.66 -8.62 -11.85
C GLU A 134 -11.31 -9.77 -11.06
N ARG A 135 -10.70 -10.95 -11.12
CA ARG A 135 -11.18 -12.12 -10.36
C ARG A 135 -11.16 -11.86 -8.85
N LEU A 136 -10.17 -11.16 -8.34
CA LEU A 136 -10.09 -10.84 -6.93
C LEU A 136 -11.14 -9.79 -6.54
N LEU A 137 -11.31 -8.73 -7.33
CA LEU A 137 -12.35 -7.71 -7.12
C LEU A 137 -13.75 -8.32 -7.14
N SER A 138 -14.05 -9.14 -8.15
CA SER A 138 -15.32 -9.87 -8.25
C SER A 138 -15.56 -10.78 -7.04
N ARG A 139 -14.52 -11.50 -6.60
CA ARG A 139 -14.62 -12.38 -5.42
C ARG A 139 -14.91 -11.59 -4.14
N ILE A 140 -14.26 -10.46 -3.92
CA ILE A 140 -14.51 -9.60 -2.75
C ILE A 140 -15.95 -9.08 -2.79
N ASN A 141 -16.42 -8.59 -3.94
CA ASN A 141 -17.79 -8.10 -4.09
C ASN A 141 -18.81 -9.21 -3.78
N LEU A 142 -18.65 -10.40 -4.35
CA LEU A 142 -19.52 -11.55 -4.09
C LEU A 142 -19.53 -11.98 -2.62
N MET A 143 -18.35 -11.95 -1.95
CA MET A 143 -18.26 -12.29 -0.52
C MET A 143 -18.86 -11.20 0.36
N ASN A 144 -18.79 -9.94 -0.04
CA ASN A 144 -19.50 -8.86 0.65
C ASN A 144 -21.02 -9.05 0.57
N GLU A 145 -21.53 -9.41 -0.61
CA GLU A 145 -22.97 -9.60 -0.86
C GLU A 145 -23.51 -10.86 -0.18
N ASN A 146 -22.82 -12.00 -0.31
CA ASN A 146 -23.34 -13.30 0.08
C ASN A 146 -22.91 -13.76 1.48
N ASP A 147 -21.70 -13.39 1.91
CA ASP A 147 -21.12 -13.86 3.17
C ASP A 147 -21.13 -12.77 4.27
N GLY A 148 -21.73 -11.61 3.98
CA GLY A 148 -21.86 -10.49 4.91
C GLY A 148 -20.49 -9.90 5.33
N LEU A 149 -19.49 -9.97 4.46
CA LEU A 149 -18.24 -9.23 4.64
C LEU A 149 -18.50 -7.75 4.30
N ASN A 150 -17.69 -6.87 4.87
CA ASN A 150 -17.75 -5.43 4.59
C ASN A 150 -16.36 -4.92 4.25
N ILE A 151 -15.75 -5.50 3.22
CA ILE A 151 -14.40 -5.18 2.78
C ILE A 151 -14.47 -4.09 1.71
N GLN A 152 -13.86 -2.95 1.95
CA GLN A 152 -13.71 -1.92 0.92
C GLN A 152 -12.62 -2.30 -0.07
N THR A 153 -12.93 -2.18 -1.37
CA THR A 153 -11.95 -2.40 -2.43
C THR A 153 -11.16 -1.12 -2.72
N LYS A 154 -9.86 -1.28 -2.82
CA LYS A 154 -8.94 -0.22 -3.23
C LYS A 154 -8.06 -0.71 -4.36
N LEU A 155 -7.77 0.14 -5.33
CA LEU A 155 -6.77 -0.13 -6.35
C LEU A 155 -5.59 0.86 -6.19
N ASN A 156 -4.38 0.38 -6.44
CA ASN A 156 -3.17 1.20 -6.47
C ASN A 156 -2.54 1.07 -7.86
N THR A 157 -2.28 2.20 -8.50
CA THR A 157 -1.68 2.27 -9.82
C THR A 157 -0.53 3.27 -9.82
N VAL A 158 0.65 2.83 -10.23
CA VAL A 158 1.79 3.72 -10.49
C VAL A 158 1.76 4.12 -11.96
N VAL A 159 1.70 5.41 -12.23
CA VAL A 159 1.70 5.95 -13.59
C VAL A 159 3.13 6.06 -14.09
N LEU A 160 3.39 5.38 -15.20
CA LEU A 160 4.67 5.21 -15.85
C LEU A 160 4.58 5.63 -17.31
N ARG A 161 5.72 5.76 -17.99
CA ARG A 161 5.79 5.99 -19.44
C ARG A 161 4.98 4.98 -20.25
N ASN A 162 4.86 3.75 -19.76
CA ASN A 162 4.22 2.65 -20.45
C ASN A 162 2.68 2.65 -20.37
N ASN A 163 2.09 3.31 -19.35
CA ASN A 163 0.65 3.22 -19.05
C ASN A 163 -0.05 4.59 -18.95
N HIS A 164 0.67 5.73 -19.04
CA HIS A 164 0.10 7.07 -18.81
C HIS A 164 -0.98 7.46 -19.82
N MET A 165 -1.13 6.72 -20.92
CA MET A 165 -2.17 6.96 -21.93
C MET A 165 -3.41 6.08 -21.74
N GLU A 166 -3.42 5.13 -20.81
CA GLU A 166 -4.54 4.22 -20.58
C GLU A 166 -5.76 4.94 -19.98
N ASP A 167 -6.95 4.38 -20.27
CA ASP A 167 -8.22 4.81 -19.70
C ASP A 167 -8.77 3.73 -18.77
N TRP A 168 -8.96 4.10 -17.50
CA TRP A 168 -9.40 3.21 -16.44
C TRP A 168 -10.86 3.40 -16.02
N ASN A 169 -11.58 4.36 -16.63
CA ASN A 169 -12.92 4.76 -16.21
C ASN A 169 -13.87 3.56 -16.10
N ASP A 170 -14.02 2.80 -17.19
CA ASP A 170 -14.90 1.63 -17.23
C ASP A 170 -14.44 0.54 -16.27
N PHE A 171 -13.13 0.30 -16.18
CA PHE A 171 -12.59 -0.72 -15.30
C PHE A 171 -12.93 -0.45 -13.83
N ILE A 172 -12.71 0.77 -13.38
CA ILE A 172 -12.97 1.22 -12.00
C ILE A 172 -14.44 1.09 -11.65
N ILE A 173 -15.33 1.54 -12.57
CA ILE A 173 -16.78 1.55 -12.34
C ILE A 173 -17.32 0.12 -12.32
N ARG A 174 -17.06 -0.69 -13.34
CA ARG A 174 -17.62 -2.05 -13.47
C ARG A 174 -17.14 -3.00 -12.37
N ASN A 175 -15.94 -2.79 -11.83
CA ASN A 175 -15.39 -3.59 -10.76
C ASN A 175 -15.71 -3.05 -9.34
N ASN A 176 -16.56 -2.01 -9.23
CA ASN A 176 -16.97 -1.41 -7.97
C ASN A 176 -15.79 -1.04 -7.06
N VAL A 177 -14.73 -0.47 -7.65
CA VAL A 177 -13.56 0.01 -6.89
C VAL A 177 -13.95 1.24 -6.10
N ARG A 178 -13.88 1.17 -4.75
CA ARG A 178 -14.31 2.27 -3.87
C ARG A 178 -13.26 3.36 -3.73
N ARG A 179 -11.99 3.05 -3.92
CA ARG A 179 -10.89 4.01 -3.86
C ARG A 179 -9.81 3.62 -4.85
N TRP A 180 -9.41 4.52 -5.70
CA TRP A 180 -8.31 4.32 -6.64
C TRP A 180 -7.20 5.31 -6.35
N LYS A 181 -6.07 4.82 -5.82
CA LYS A 181 -4.87 5.63 -5.63
C LYS A 181 -4.00 5.58 -6.87
N VAL A 182 -3.69 6.75 -7.39
CA VAL A 182 -2.86 6.96 -8.57
C VAL A 182 -1.59 7.68 -8.14
N PHE A 183 -0.46 7.01 -8.29
CA PHE A 183 0.85 7.50 -7.88
C PHE A 183 1.67 7.89 -9.10
N LYS A 184 2.32 9.04 -9.05
CA LYS A 184 3.44 9.30 -9.94
C LYS A 184 4.62 8.44 -9.51
N ILE A 185 5.38 7.88 -10.47
CA ILE A 185 6.56 7.08 -10.09
C ILE A 185 7.50 7.90 -9.20
N LEU A 186 7.92 7.31 -8.09
CA LEU A 186 8.81 7.90 -7.10
C LEU A 186 10.23 7.33 -7.29
N LYS A 187 11.24 8.21 -7.38
CA LYS A 187 12.65 7.80 -7.42
C LYS A 187 13.14 7.55 -6.00
N ILE A 188 13.74 6.38 -5.76
CA ILE A 188 14.44 6.07 -4.51
C ILE A 188 15.81 5.51 -4.86
N VAL A 189 16.84 6.19 -4.38
CA VAL A 189 18.24 5.80 -4.58
C VAL A 189 18.51 4.46 -3.89
N GLY A 190 19.10 3.52 -4.62
CA GLY A 190 19.37 2.16 -4.17
C GLY A 190 18.21 1.18 -4.34
N GLU A 191 17.00 1.65 -4.70
CA GLU A 191 15.83 0.80 -4.95
C GLU A 191 15.49 0.72 -6.46
N ASN A 192 15.13 1.84 -7.08
CA ASN A 192 14.66 1.90 -8.47
C ASN A 192 15.31 2.99 -9.32
N ASP A 193 16.31 3.69 -8.81
CA ASP A 193 16.98 4.81 -9.49
C ASP A 193 17.63 4.40 -10.81
N HIS A 194 18.15 3.17 -10.91
CA HIS A 194 18.79 2.63 -12.11
C HIS A 194 17.83 2.45 -13.30
N VAL A 195 16.52 2.38 -13.08
CA VAL A 195 15.49 2.26 -14.14
C VAL A 195 14.58 3.48 -14.24
N TYR A 196 14.69 4.41 -13.30
CA TYR A 196 13.76 5.53 -13.14
C TYR A 196 13.59 6.35 -14.42
N ASP A 197 14.69 6.76 -15.06
CA ASP A 197 14.66 7.63 -16.25
C ASP A 197 13.96 6.97 -17.45
N GLY A 198 14.06 5.63 -17.56
CA GLY A 198 13.37 4.85 -18.58
C GLY A 198 11.87 4.70 -18.37
N LEU A 199 11.39 4.83 -17.13
CA LEU A 199 10.00 4.60 -16.73
C LEU A 199 9.27 5.90 -16.32
N SER A 200 10.01 6.95 -16.00
CA SER A 200 9.45 8.21 -15.47
C SER A 200 8.62 8.98 -16.51
N ILE A 201 7.71 9.76 -15.99
CA ILE A 201 6.87 10.71 -16.71
C ILE A 201 7.03 12.11 -16.09
N ASN A 202 6.79 13.14 -16.90
CA ASN A 202 6.76 14.51 -16.41
C ASN A 202 5.40 14.85 -15.78
N ASP A 203 5.30 16.04 -15.15
CA ASP A 203 4.07 16.49 -14.49
C ASP A 203 2.92 16.62 -15.49
N LYS A 204 3.16 17.16 -16.68
CA LYS A 204 2.13 17.31 -17.72
C LYS A 204 1.52 15.94 -18.09
N GLN A 205 2.34 14.91 -18.24
CA GLN A 205 1.84 13.55 -18.54
C GLN A 205 1.05 12.98 -17.37
N PHE A 206 1.50 13.19 -16.13
CA PHE A 206 0.78 12.74 -14.93
C PHE A 206 -0.57 13.46 -14.80
N TYR A 207 -0.61 14.78 -14.89
CA TYR A 207 -1.86 15.52 -14.76
C TYR A 207 -2.80 15.29 -15.96
N ASN A 208 -2.31 15.05 -17.17
CA ASN A 208 -3.15 14.60 -18.30
C ASN A 208 -3.81 13.23 -18.02
N PHE A 209 -3.10 12.32 -17.32
CA PHE A 209 -3.70 11.07 -16.89
C PHE A 209 -4.81 11.33 -15.86
N ILE A 210 -4.60 12.19 -14.88
CA ILE A 210 -5.62 12.56 -13.89
C ILE A 210 -6.84 13.20 -14.55
N ASP A 211 -6.64 14.15 -15.46
CA ASP A 211 -7.72 14.85 -16.19
C ASP A 211 -8.59 13.91 -17.03
N ARG A 212 -7.98 12.88 -17.63
CA ARG A 212 -8.73 11.82 -18.35
C ARG A 212 -9.71 11.11 -17.42
N HIS A 213 -9.41 11.02 -16.15
CA HIS A 213 -10.21 10.36 -15.12
C HIS A 213 -10.93 11.34 -14.19
N ARG A 214 -11.16 12.59 -14.66
CA ARG A 214 -11.75 13.67 -13.85
C ARG A 214 -13.07 13.27 -13.19
N LEU A 215 -13.93 12.54 -13.88
CA LEU A 215 -15.21 12.07 -13.32
C LEU A 215 -15.03 11.17 -12.08
N LEU A 216 -13.99 10.36 -12.04
CA LEU A 216 -13.66 9.52 -10.85
C LEU A 216 -13.05 10.37 -9.74
N ASN A 217 -12.27 11.40 -10.10
CA ASN A 217 -11.71 12.36 -9.17
C ASN A 217 -12.82 13.19 -8.49
N ASP A 218 -13.76 13.72 -9.28
CA ASP A 218 -14.88 14.52 -8.80
C ASP A 218 -15.82 13.70 -7.89
N LYS A 219 -15.92 12.40 -8.10
CA LYS A 219 -16.62 11.45 -7.21
C LYS A 219 -15.84 11.04 -5.97
N GLY A 220 -14.62 11.51 -5.78
CA GLY A 220 -13.74 11.13 -4.67
C GLY A 220 -13.24 9.68 -4.70
N ILE A 221 -13.41 8.99 -5.84
CA ILE A 221 -12.90 7.62 -6.04
C ILE A 221 -11.41 7.66 -6.35
N LEU A 222 -10.98 8.52 -7.28
CA LEU A 222 -9.57 8.72 -7.60
C LEU A 222 -8.92 9.63 -6.56
N VAL A 223 -7.75 9.22 -6.06
CA VAL A 223 -6.88 10.02 -5.19
C VAL A 223 -5.50 10.01 -5.79
N LYS A 224 -5.08 11.17 -6.31
CA LYS A 224 -3.72 11.32 -6.85
C LYS A 224 -2.71 11.54 -5.74
N GLU A 225 -1.51 11.05 -5.93
CA GLU A 225 -0.33 11.38 -5.13
C GLU A 225 0.87 11.56 -6.05
N ASP A 226 1.40 12.76 -6.11
CA ASP A 226 2.66 13.05 -6.77
C ASP A 226 3.85 12.88 -5.82
N ASN A 227 5.05 13.24 -6.25
CA ASN A 227 6.25 13.00 -5.48
C ASN A 227 6.35 13.89 -4.22
N GLU A 228 5.74 15.09 -4.25
CA GLU A 228 5.67 15.98 -3.10
C GLU A 228 4.70 15.42 -2.05
N ASP A 229 3.53 14.95 -2.50
CA ASP A 229 2.54 14.28 -1.64
C ASP A 229 3.12 13.07 -0.91
N MET A 230 4.05 12.34 -1.53
CA MET A 230 4.63 11.11 -0.97
C MET A 230 5.86 11.33 -0.07
N SER A 231 6.48 12.52 -0.10
CA SER A 231 7.70 12.80 0.67
C SER A 231 7.37 13.06 2.14
N ASN A 232 8.06 12.39 3.06
CA ASN A 232 7.93 12.52 4.53
C ASN A 232 6.51 12.35 5.09
N SER A 233 5.57 11.87 4.31
CA SER A 233 4.13 11.89 4.62
C SER A 233 3.52 10.54 4.96
N TYR A 234 4.28 9.47 4.95
CA TYR A 234 3.84 8.14 5.32
C TYR A 234 4.47 7.68 6.63
N ILE A 235 3.74 6.97 7.47
CA ILE A 235 4.34 6.23 8.57
C ILE A 235 4.54 4.80 8.06
N MET A 236 5.78 4.49 7.72
CA MET A 236 6.16 3.20 7.14
C MET A 236 7.07 2.44 8.11
N ILE A 237 6.82 1.14 8.25
CA ILE A 237 7.62 0.22 9.07
C ILE A 237 8.24 -0.83 8.15
N THR A 238 9.52 -1.08 8.32
CA THR A 238 10.32 -2.10 7.61
C THR A 238 9.98 -3.51 8.08
N PRO A 239 10.39 -4.56 7.33
CA PRO A 239 10.24 -5.94 7.74
C PRO A 239 10.88 -6.27 9.11
N ASP A 240 11.98 -5.62 9.47
CA ASP A 240 12.70 -5.77 10.74
C ASP A 240 12.25 -4.80 11.85
N GLY A 241 11.13 -4.08 11.66
CA GLY A 241 10.47 -3.32 12.73
C GLY A 241 11.04 -1.93 13.00
N LYS A 242 11.62 -1.26 11.99
CA LYS A 242 12.08 0.13 12.08
C LYS A 242 11.12 1.05 11.34
N PHE A 243 10.96 2.28 11.77
CA PHE A 243 10.35 3.29 10.91
C PHE A 243 11.31 3.67 9.77
N TYR A 244 10.72 4.03 8.63
CA TYR A 244 11.48 4.63 7.55
C TYR A 244 10.65 5.66 6.80
N GLN A 245 11.34 6.64 6.23
CA GLN A 245 10.78 7.73 5.45
C GLN A 245 11.57 7.95 4.17
N ASN A 246 10.84 8.34 3.13
CA ASN A 246 11.46 8.90 1.94
C ASN A 246 11.71 10.39 2.15
N SER A 247 12.97 10.78 2.20
CA SER A 247 13.40 12.18 2.24
C SER A 247 14.47 12.40 1.17
N ASN A 248 14.27 13.38 0.27
CA ASN A 248 15.20 13.68 -0.80
C ASN A 248 15.61 12.46 -1.65
N ASN A 249 14.63 11.61 -2.02
CA ASN A 249 14.82 10.38 -2.78
C ASN A 249 15.69 9.32 -2.10
N GLN A 250 15.86 9.38 -0.79
CA GLN A 250 16.59 8.40 0.00
C GLN A 250 15.75 7.97 1.20
N TYR A 251 16.02 6.76 1.71
CA TYR A 251 15.38 6.30 2.92
C TYR A 251 16.22 6.68 4.15
N ILE A 252 15.53 7.26 5.14
CA ILE A 252 16.04 7.48 6.50
C ILE A 252 15.36 6.43 7.38
N TYR A 253 16.14 5.69 8.16
CA TYR A 253 15.66 4.63 9.05
C TYR A 253 15.83 5.04 10.52
N SER A 254 14.88 4.62 11.35
CA SER A 254 15.01 4.70 12.80
C SER A 254 15.77 3.50 13.37
N GLU A 255 16.04 3.54 14.67
CA GLU A 255 16.27 2.36 15.47
C GLU A 255 15.01 1.48 15.52
N SER A 256 15.15 0.22 15.98
CA SER A 256 14.03 -0.70 16.15
C SER A 256 12.96 -0.12 17.08
N ILE A 257 11.69 -0.17 16.63
CA ILE A 257 10.55 0.31 17.42
C ILE A 257 10.43 -0.47 18.73
N LEU A 258 10.76 -1.76 18.71
CA LEU A 258 10.69 -2.61 19.89
C LEU A 258 11.78 -2.29 20.93
N ASP A 259 12.91 -1.71 20.50
CA ASP A 259 14.02 -1.37 21.38
C ASP A 259 13.86 0.01 22.01
N VAL A 260 13.47 1.02 21.22
CA VAL A 260 13.43 2.42 21.67
C VAL A 260 12.02 2.98 21.88
N GLY A 261 11.00 2.23 21.50
CA GLY A 261 9.58 2.60 21.56
C GLY A 261 9.14 3.48 20.40
N PHE A 262 7.83 3.45 20.08
CA PHE A 262 7.21 4.12 18.93
C PHE A 262 7.57 5.61 18.84
N LYS A 263 7.40 6.36 19.97
CA LYS A 263 7.59 7.83 19.99
C LYS A 263 9.03 8.25 19.75
N ASN A 264 9.99 7.48 20.23
CA ASN A 264 11.40 7.80 20.03
C ASN A 264 11.84 7.42 18.62
N ALA A 265 11.41 6.27 18.12
CA ALA A 265 11.73 5.80 16.79
C ALA A 265 11.19 6.75 15.69
N ILE A 266 9.91 7.18 15.76
CA ILE A 266 9.32 8.02 14.71
C ILE A 266 9.98 9.40 14.59
N LYS A 267 10.47 9.97 15.72
CA LYS A 267 11.19 11.25 15.71
C LYS A 267 12.49 11.21 14.91
N GLN A 268 13.07 10.04 14.73
CA GLN A 268 14.33 9.86 14.01
C GLN A 268 14.14 9.90 12.48
N THR A 269 12.92 9.90 11.97
CA THR A 269 12.65 9.76 10.53
C THR A 269 12.16 11.02 9.84
N GLY A 270 11.85 12.09 10.58
CA GLY A 270 11.38 13.33 9.98
C GLY A 270 9.96 13.26 9.38
N PHE A 271 9.07 12.43 9.96
CA PHE A 271 7.67 12.37 9.55
C PHE A 271 6.99 13.75 9.67
N ASP A 272 6.34 14.19 8.59
CA ASP A 272 5.60 15.44 8.48
C ASP A 272 4.09 15.21 8.52
N TYR A 273 3.47 15.61 9.62
CA TYR A 273 2.04 15.45 9.83
C TYR A 273 1.20 16.38 8.93
N GLU A 274 1.67 17.60 8.64
CA GLU A 274 0.92 18.54 7.78
C GLU A 274 0.81 18.00 6.35
N THR A 275 1.90 17.49 5.81
CA THR A 275 1.90 16.82 4.51
C THR A 275 1.03 15.56 4.51
N TYR A 276 1.04 14.77 5.62
CA TYR A 276 0.14 13.63 5.80
C TYR A 276 -1.35 14.03 5.70
N GLU A 277 -1.75 15.12 6.37
CA GLU A 277 -3.14 15.61 6.30
C GLU A 277 -3.50 16.14 4.91
N LYS A 278 -2.64 17.00 4.32
CA LYS A 278 -2.85 17.63 3.00
C LYS A 278 -3.09 16.60 1.89
N ARG A 279 -2.36 15.49 1.87
CA ARG A 279 -2.56 14.42 0.87
C ARG A 279 -3.78 13.53 1.14
N GLY A 280 -4.57 13.84 2.15
CA GLY A 280 -5.75 13.04 2.53
C GLY A 280 -5.36 11.70 3.19
N GLY A 281 -4.31 11.70 4.01
CA GLY A 281 -3.89 10.54 4.81
C GLY A 281 -4.90 10.21 5.93
N ASP A 282 -5.60 11.22 6.44
CA ASP A 282 -6.67 11.09 7.44
C ASP A 282 -8.03 10.82 6.76
N TYR A 283 -8.32 9.56 6.44
CA TYR A 283 -9.62 9.15 5.88
C TYR A 283 -10.26 8.01 6.67
N SER A 284 -11.60 8.02 6.74
CA SER A 284 -12.38 6.94 7.35
C SER A 284 -12.53 5.75 6.39
N LEU A 285 -12.56 4.57 6.95
CA LEU A 285 -12.97 3.33 6.28
C LEU A 285 -14.40 2.99 6.65
#